data_ef0e17e6c4bcb60c20bfaa8af9786d23
#
_entry.id   ef0e17e6c4bcb60c20bfaa8af9786d23
#
_cell.length_a   1.000
_cell.length_b   1.000
_cell.length_c   1.000
_cell.angle_alpha   90.00
_cell.angle_beta   90.00
_cell.angle_gamma   90.00
#
_symmetry.space_group_name_H-M   'P 1'
#
loop_
_entity.id
_entity.type
_entity.pdbx_description
1 polymer ?
#
loop_
_entity_poly.entity_id
_entity_poly.type
_entity_poly.pdbx_seq_one_letter_code
_entity_poly.pdbx_strand_id
1 'polypeptide(L)'
;MQFTLNGKRVNVQAHPMKRLLDVLREDCRLTGTKEGCGEGECGACTVLVDGEAVNSCLVPFAQARGTTIETIEGLSGKHPLQRTFVTEGGAQCGICTPGMIMATVALGPRPDLDTIKRGLAGNLCRCTGYMAIYRAIAQASRRPAPGARHGSRRAKPRRRRA
;
A
#
# COMPACT_ATOMS: atom_id res chain seq x y z
N MET A 1 2.43 8.47 -20.49
CA MET A 1 1.74 9.30 -19.49
C MET A 1 2.68 9.61 -18.34
N GLN A 2 2.60 10.82 -17.78
CA GLN A 2 3.44 11.24 -16.65
C GLN A 2 2.70 11.09 -15.34
N PHE A 3 3.37 10.51 -14.33
CA PHE A 3 2.89 10.37 -12.95
C PHE A 3 4.09 10.22 -12.00
N THR A 4 3.84 10.24 -10.69
CA THR A 4 4.88 9.99 -9.69
C THR A 4 4.79 8.53 -9.24
N LEU A 5 5.90 7.79 -9.31
CA LEU A 5 5.97 6.38 -8.92
C LEU A 5 7.06 6.19 -7.88
N ASN A 6 6.68 5.76 -6.68
CA ASN A 6 7.60 5.58 -5.55
C ASN A 6 8.51 6.81 -5.32
N GLY A 7 7.91 8.00 -5.34
CA GLY A 7 8.58 9.28 -5.12
C GLY A 7 9.38 9.81 -6.31
N LYS A 8 9.37 9.15 -7.46
CA LYS A 8 10.08 9.58 -8.68
C LYS A 8 9.09 9.91 -9.80
N ARG A 9 9.29 11.04 -10.49
CA ARG A 9 8.54 11.33 -11.72
C ARG A 9 8.96 10.37 -12.82
N VAL A 10 7.97 9.72 -13.44
CA VAL A 10 8.15 8.78 -14.55
C VAL A 10 7.27 9.16 -15.74
N ASN A 11 7.70 8.78 -16.94
CA ASN A 11 6.90 8.89 -18.15
C ASN A 11 6.82 7.51 -18.81
N VAL A 12 5.66 6.88 -18.73
CA VAL A 12 5.44 5.53 -19.24
C VAL A 12 4.54 5.58 -20.47
N GLN A 13 4.92 4.83 -21.51
CA GLN A 13 4.13 4.66 -22.72
C GLN A 13 3.46 3.29 -22.70
N ALA A 14 2.14 3.27 -22.51
CA ALA A 14 1.32 2.08 -22.59
C ALA A 14 -0.08 2.46 -23.08
N HIS A 15 -0.86 1.45 -23.50
CA HIS A 15 -2.24 1.69 -23.91
C HIS A 15 -3.06 2.26 -22.74
N PRO A 16 -3.88 3.31 -22.95
CA PRO A 16 -4.64 3.97 -21.86
C PRO A 16 -5.53 3.04 -21.06
N MET A 17 -6.08 1.99 -21.68
CA MET A 17 -6.95 0.99 -21.05
C MET A 17 -6.19 -0.23 -20.52
N LYS A 18 -4.84 -0.28 -20.63
CA LYS A 18 -4.06 -1.33 -19.96
C LYS A 18 -4.27 -1.23 -18.47
N ARG A 19 -4.40 -2.36 -17.76
CA ARG A 19 -4.55 -2.35 -16.29
C ARG A 19 -3.31 -1.73 -15.66
N LEU A 20 -3.49 -0.90 -14.64
CA LEU A 20 -2.36 -0.32 -13.88
C LEU A 20 -1.43 -1.40 -13.34
N LEU A 21 -1.97 -2.53 -12.89
CA LEU A 21 -1.20 -3.70 -12.46
C LEU A 21 -0.20 -4.15 -13.52
N ASP A 22 -0.63 -4.30 -14.77
CA ASP A 22 0.23 -4.77 -15.86
C ASP A 22 1.28 -3.71 -16.21
N VAL A 23 0.91 -2.43 -16.20
CA VAL A 23 1.85 -1.32 -16.41
C VAL A 23 2.95 -1.34 -15.35
N LEU A 24 2.58 -1.48 -14.08
CA LEU A 24 3.55 -1.56 -12.98
C LEU A 24 4.50 -2.76 -13.14
N ARG A 25 3.96 -3.93 -13.44
CA ARG A 25 4.73 -5.18 -13.50
C ARG A 25 5.56 -5.33 -14.76
N GLU A 26 5.02 -4.95 -15.92
CA GLU A 26 5.63 -5.18 -17.24
C GLU A 26 6.42 -3.97 -17.72
N ASP A 27 5.78 -2.79 -17.76
CA ASP A 27 6.40 -1.59 -18.31
C ASP A 27 7.36 -0.92 -17.30
N CYS A 28 6.99 -0.93 -16.00
CA CYS A 28 7.85 -0.37 -14.93
C CYS A 28 8.76 -1.41 -14.27
N ARG A 29 8.61 -2.71 -14.56
CA ARG A 29 9.38 -3.83 -13.99
C ARG A 29 9.25 -3.96 -12.47
N LEU A 30 8.18 -3.42 -11.86
CA LEU A 30 7.88 -3.52 -10.45
C LEU A 30 7.02 -4.77 -10.19
N THR A 31 7.65 -5.90 -10.01
CA THR A 31 6.97 -7.20 -9.88
C THR A 31 6.53 -7.55 -8.46
N GLY A 32 6.80 -6.69 -7.47
CA GLY A 32 6.40 -6.88 -6.08
C GLY A 32 4.88 -6.84 -5.90
N THR A 33 4.17 -5.96 -6.60
CA THR A 33 2.71 -6.01 -6.68
C THR A 33 2.27 -7.29 -7.39
N LYS A 34 1.36 -8.07 -6.76
CA LYS A 34 0.99 -9.41 -7.24
C LYS A 34 -0.40 -9.46 -7.85
N GLU A 35 -0.59 -10.37 -8.78
CA GLU A 35 -1.91 -10.73 -9.27
C GLU A 35 -2.40 -12.01 -8.58
N GLY A 36 -3.60 -11.96 -8.02
CA GLY A 36 -4.27 -13.15 -7.49
C GLY A 36 -5.49 -13.50 -8.35
N CYS A 37 -6.56 -12.69 -8.29
CA CYS A 37 -7.81 -12.93 -9.03
C CYS A 37 -7.89 -12.18 -10.37
N GLY A 38 -7.30 -10.99 -10.47
CA GLY A 38 -7.45 -10.10 -11.64
C GLY A 38 -8.80 -9.38 -11.73
N GLU A 39 -9.68 -9.57 -10.76
CA GLU A 39 -11.12 -9.18 -10.77
C GLU A 39 -11.48 -8.23 -9.61
N GLY A 40 -10.49 -7.71 -8.86
CA GLY A 40 -10.73 -6.77 -7.77
C GLY A 40 -11.13 -7.38 -6.43
N GLU A 41 -11.22 -8.71 -6.30
CA GLU A 41 -11.78 -9.39 -5.13
C GLU A 41 -10.74 -9.69 -4.04
N CYS A 42 -9.50 -10.03 -4.41
CA CYS A 42 -8.54 -10.60 -3.46
C CYS A 42 -7.57 -9.61 -2.84
N GLY A 43 -7.42 -8.40 -3.37
CA GLY A 43 -6.53 -7.37 -2.85
C GLY A 43 -5.02 -7.65 -2.98
N ALA A 44 -4.57 -8.73 -3.63
CA ALA A 44 -3.15 -9.02 -3.81
C ALA A 44 -2.42 -7.92 -4.62
N CYS A 45 -3.16 -7.21 -5.47
CA CYS A 45 -2.68 -6.13 -6.32
C CYS A 45 -2.83 -4.72 -5.71
N THR A 46 -3.14 -4.61 -4.41
CA THR A 46 -3.30 -3.31 -3.75
C THR A 46 -2.04 -2.47 -3.88
N VAL A 47 -2.21 -1.24 -4.33
CA VAL A 47 -1.21 -0.15 -4.34
C VAL A 47 -1.85 1.09 -3.74
N LEU A 48 -1.06 2.14 -3.44
CA LEU A 48 -1.63 3.43 -3.08
C LEU A 48 -1.65 4.35 -4.30
N VAL A 49 -2.77 5.00 -4.53
CA VAL A 49 -2.91 6.09 -5.50
C VAL A 49 -3.34 7.33 -4.72
N ASP A 50 -2.51 8.35 -4.71
CA ASP A 50 -2.69 9.56 -3.90
C ASP A 50 -2.95 9.28 -2.41
N GLY A 51 -2.34 8.20 -1.89
CA GLY A 51 -2.45 7.76 -0.50
C GLY A 51 -3.61 6.78 -0.21
N GLU A 52 -4.51 6.56 -1.16
CA GLU A 52 -5.66 5.67 -1.01
C GLU A 52 -5.35 4.27 -1.54
N ALA A 53 -5.77 3.24 -0.80
CA ALA A 53 -5.58 1.84 -1.20
C ALA A 53 -6.55 1.45 -2.32
N VAL A 54 -6.00 1.05 -3.47
CA VAL A 54 -6.79 0.64 -4.64
C VAL A 54 -6.33 -0.70 -5.22
N ASN A 55 -7.24 -1.46 -5.80
CA ASN A 55 -6.94 -2.68 -6.53
C ASN A 55 -6.46 -2.34 -7.95
N SER A 56 -5.14 -2.34 -8.18
CA SER A 56 -4.53 -1.92 -9.46
C SER A 56 -4.97 -2.76 -10.68
N CYS A 57 -5.53 -3.95 -10.48
CA CYS A 57 -6.10 -4.75 -11.56
C CYS A 57 -7.39 -4.16 -12.16
N LEU A 58 -8.08 -3.28 -11.43
CA LEU A 58 -9.31 -2.61 -11.90
C LEU A 58 -9.07 -1.18 -12.39
N VAL A 59 -7.88 -0.62 -12.19
CA VAL A 59 -7.55 0.77 -12.56
C VAL A 59 -7.04 0.82 -13.99
N PRO A 60 -7.73 1.50 -14.93
CA PRO A 60 -7.19 1.80 -16.24
C PRO A 60 -5.98 2.73 -16.14
N PHE A 61 -4.94 2.49 -16.91
CA PHE A 61 -3.71 3.31 -16.88
C PHE A 61 -3.96 4.79 -17.13
N ALA A 62 -5.01 5.12 -17.89
CA ALA A 62 -5.42 6.52 -18.11
C ALA A 62 -5.64 7.31 -16.83
N GLN A 63 -6.09 6.65 -15.76
CA GLN A 63 -6.34 7.27 -14.45
C GLN A 63 -5.05 7.57 -13.65
N ALA A 64 -3.91 7.00 -14.05
CA ALA A 64 -2.63 7.26 -13.40
C ALA A 64 -2.04 8.65 -13.72
N ARG A 65 -2.60 9.36 -14.70
CA ARG A 65 -2.06 10.66 -15.13
C ARG A 65 -2.05 11.68 -14.01
N GLY A 66 -0.87 12.17 -13.65
CA GLY A 66 -0.70 13.22 -12.65
C GLY A 66 -0.83 12.76 -11.20
N THR A 67 -1.12 11.48 -10.96
CA THR A 67 -1.26 10.91 -9.60
C THR A 67 0.10 10.54 -9.00
N THR A 68 0.09 10.29 -7.70
CA THR A 68 1.20 9.68 -6.96
C THR A 68 0.87 8.23 -6.68
N ILE A 69 1.67 7.31 -7.19
CA ILE A 69 1.50 5.86 -7.00
C ILE A 69 2.63 5.34 -6.13
N GLU A 70 2.26 4.62 -5.08
CA GLU A 70 3.20 3.91 -4.22
C GLU A 70 2.93 2.41 -4.26
N THR A 71 4.00 1.64 -4.47
CA THR A 71 3.98 0.17 -4.49
C THR A 71 4.84 -0.37 -3.35
N ILE A 72 4.83 -1.69 -3.15
CA ILE A 72 5.63 -2.34 -2.12
C ILE A 72 7.13 -2.04 -2.24
N GLU A 73 7.64 -1.78 -3.44
CA GLU A 73 9.03 -1.42 -3.70
C GLU A 73 9.37 -0.03 -3.13
N GLY A 74 8.40 0.88 -3.07
CA GLY A 74 8.56 2.21 -2.46
C GLY A 74 8.93 2.16 -0.99
N LEU A 75 8.57 1.08 -0.29
CA LEU A 75 8.92 0.85 1.12
C LEU A 75 10.38 0.37 1.30
N SER A 76 11.09 0.08 0.21
CA SER A 76 12.55 -0.20 0.16
C SER A 76 13.04 -1.32 1.10
N GLY A 77 12.21 -2.25 1.54
CA GLY A 77 12.56 -3.29 2.51
C GLY A 77 12.80 -2.79 3.95
N LYS A 78 12.63 -1.50 4.20
CA LYS A 78 12.96 -0.85 5.49
C LYS A 78 11.75 -0.57 6.37
N HIS A 79 10.54 -0.64 5.81
CA HIS A 79 9.32 -0.36 6.55
C HIS A 79 9.11 -1.39 7.67
N PRO A 80 8.69 -0.98 8.89
CA PRO A 80 8.46 -1.90 10.01
C PRO A 80 7.57 -3.10 9.66
N LEU A 81 6.50 -2.87 8.89
CA LEU A 81 5.59 -3.94 8.43
C LEU A 81 6.32 -5.03 7.63
N GLN A 82 7.25 -4.67 6.73
CA GLN A 82 7.97 -5.67 5.94
C GLN A 82 8.77 -6.62 6.82
N ARG A 83 9.36 -6.12 7.91
CA ARG A 83 10.10 -6.96 8.88
C ARG A 83 9.16 -7.78 9.75
N THR A 84 8.10 -7.16 10.29
CA THR A 84 7.22 -7.87 11.21
C THR A 84 6.40 -8.95 10.51
N PHE A 85 6.05 -8.78 9.22
CA PHE A 85 5.43 -9.85 8.45
C PHE A 85 6.31 -11.10 8.35
N VAL A 86 7.63 -10.93 8.31
CA VAL A 86 8.58 -12.05 8.33
C VAL A 86 8.71 -12.64 9.75
N THR A 87 8.96 -11.79 10.75
CA THR A 87 9.26 -12.27 12.11
C THR A 87 8.06 -12.88 12.83
N GLU A 88 6.84 -12.42 12.52
CA GLU A 88 5.59 -12.92 13.11
C GLU A 88 4.92 -14.03 12.27
N GLY A 89 5.54 -14.44 11.15
CA GLY A 89 4.98 -15.45 10.27
C GLY A 89 3.72 -14.98 9.51
N GLY A 90 3.57 -13.66 9.30
CA GLY A 90 2.46 -13.08 8.52
C GLY A 90 2.55 -13.33 7.02
N ALA A 91 3.67 -13.88 6.54
CA ALA A 91 3.90 -14.26 5.15
C ALA A 91 4.20 -15.76 5.06
N GLN A 92 3.47 -16.49 4.19
CA GLN A 92 3.76 -17.88 3.86
C GLN A 92 4.05 -18.02 2.36
N CYS A 93 3.05 -18.19 1.49
CA CYS A 93 3.29 -18.25 0.04
C CYS A 93 3.71 -16.89 -0.56
N GLY A 94 3.41 -15.77 0.10
CA GLY A 94 3.84 -14.44 -0.28
C GLY A 94 2.94 -13.70 -1.27
N ILE A 95 1.93 -14.34 -1.89
CA ILE A 95 1.08 -13.72 -2.93
C ILE A 95 0.27 -12.54 -2.37
N CYS A 96 -0.38 -12.68 -1.22
CA CYS A 96 -1.16 -11.61 -0.62
C CYS A 96 -0.31 -10.57 0.11
N THR A 97 0.94 -10.89 0.45
CA THR A 97 1.77 -10.11 1.38
C THR A 97 1.99 -8.66 0.94
N PRO A 98 2.37 -8.35 -0.31
CA PRO A 98 2.52 -6.96 -0.75
C PRO A 98 1.23 -6.17 -0.62
N GLY A 99 0.10 -6.72 -1.07
CA GLY A 99 -1.21 -6.07 -0.98
C GLY A 99 -1.65 -5.84 0.47
N MET A 100 -1.45 -6.82 1.36
CA MET A 100 -1.72 -6.67 2.80
C MET A 100 -0.90 -5.53 3.42
N ILE A 101 0.38 -5.44 3.09
CA ILE A 101 1.25 -4.38 3.59
C ILE A 101 0.81 -3.02 3.08
N MET A 102 0.53 -2.88 1.77
CA MET A 102 0.09 -1.61 1.19
C MET A 102 -1.27 -1.16 1.75
N ALA A 103 -2.24 -2.07 1.86
CA ALA A 103 -3.52 -1.79 2.51
C ALA A 103 -3.33 -1.33 3.97
N THR A 104 -2.41 -1.95 4.71
CA THR A 104 -2.09 -1.54 6.08
C THR A 104 -1.44 -0.16 6.15
N VAL A 105 -0.56 0.18 5.19
CA VAL A 105 0.06 1.52 5.12
C VAL A 105 -1.01 2.61 4.97
N ALA A 106 -2.05 2.37 4.16
CA ALA A 106 -3.18 3.28 3.99
C ALA A 106 -3.96 3.54 5.28
N LEU A 107 -3.97 2.60 6.24
CA LEU A 107 -4.64 2.79 7.53
C LEU A 107 -3.93 3.80 8.44
N GLY A 108 -2.74 4.23 8.06
CA GLY A 108 -1.93 5.15 8.85
C GLY A 108 -1.21 4.49 10.04
N PRO A 109 -0.60 5.33 10.90
CA PRO A 109 0.16 4.85 12.03
C PRO A 109 -0.74 4.36 13.16
N ARG A 110 -0.43 3.19 13.72
CA ARG A 110 -1.05 2.62 14.93
C ARG A 110 -2.57 2.37 14.81
N PRO A 111 -3.05 1.68 13.77
CA PRO A 111 -4.45 1.25 13.72
C PRO A 111 -4.74 0.26 14.86
N ASP A 112 -5.93 0.37 15.46
CA ASP A 112 -6.42 -0.64 16.39
C ASP A 112 -6.84 -1.92 15.66
N LEU A 113 -7.12 -2.98 16.41
CA LEU A 113 -7.43 -4.29 15.83
C LEU A 113 -8.68 -4.26 14.94
N ASP A 114 -9.70 -3.49 15.32
CA ASP A 114 -10.95 -3.41 14.56
C ASP A 114 -10.76 -2.64 13.26
N THR A 115 -9.96 -1.57 13.27
CA THR A 115 -9.53 -0.84 12.08
C THR A 115 -8.71 -1.74 11.16
N ILE A 116 -7.78 -2.55 11.70
CA ILE A 116 -7.01 -3.52 10.92
C ILE A 116 -7.95 -4.54 10.25
N LYS A 117 -8.88 -5.14 11.00
CA LYS A 117 -9.82 -6.13 10.45
C LYS A 117 -10.67 -5.55 9.33
N ARG A 118 -11.24 -4.37 9.54
CA ARG A 118 -12.04 -3.68 8.51
C ARG A 118 -11.22 -3.29 7.30
N GLY A 119 -10.03 -2.70 7.52
CA GLY A 119 -9.16 -2.24 6.44
C GLY A 119 -8.58 -3.37 5.59
N LEU A 120 -8.47 -4.57 6.14
CA LEU A 120 -8.00 -5.76 5.42
C LEU A 120 -9.14 -6.68 4.94
N ALA A 121 -10.41 -6.29 5.09
CA ALA A 121 -11.53 -7.14 4.69
C ALA A 121 -11.52 -7.52 3.20
N GLY A 122 -10.99 -6.63 2.34
CA GLY A 122 -10.79 -6.87 0.89
C GLY A 122 -9.45 -7.51 0.52
N ASN A 123 -8.60 -7.84 1.49
CA ASN A 123 -7.30 -8.48 1.24
C ASN A 123 -7.32 -9.91 1.74
N LEU A 124 -7.39 -10.89 0.80
CA LEU A 124 -7.60 -12.29 1.13
C LEU A 124 -6.26 -13.04 1.30
N CYS A 125 -6.18 -13.83 2.37
CA CYS A 125 -5.09 -14.78 2.59
C CYS A 125 -5.62 -16.18 2.82
N ARG A 126 -5.19 -17.16 2.02
CA ARG A 126 -5.60 -18.57 2.16
C ARG A 126 -4.70 -19.35 3.12
N CYS A 127 -3.52 -18.84 3.45
CA CYS A 127 -2.47 -19.60 4.14
C CYS A 127 -2.45 -19.38 5.65
N THR A 128 -2.54 -18.12 6.13
CA THR A 128 -2.16 -17.73 7.51
C THR A 128 -3.29 -17.79 8.53
N GLY A 129 -4.56 -17.83 8.08
CA GLY A 129 -5.72 -17.66 8.97
C GLY A 129 -5.77 -16.27 9.66
N TYR A 130 -5.04 -15.28 9.13
CA TYR A 130 -4.97 -13.87 9.52
C TYR A 130 -4.33 -13.55 10.87
N MET A 131 -4.33 -14.46 11.84
CA MET A 131 -3.85 -14.14 13.20
C MET A 131 -2.38 -13.69 13.22
N ALA A 132 -1.52 -14.33 12.40
CA ALA A 132 -0.13 -13.92 12.25
C ALA A 132 0.01 -12.55 11.59
N ILE A 133 -0.85 -12.24 10.60
CA ILE A 133 -0.90 -10.93 9.94
C ILE A 133 -1.29 -9.85 10.95
N TYR A 134 -2.33 -10.06 11.76
CA TYR A 134 -2.76 -9.09 12.76
C TYR A 134 -1.68 -8.84 13.82
N ARG A 135 -0.97 -9.90 14.28
CA ARG A 135 0.18 -9.75 15.19
C ARG A 135 1.29 -8.94 14.53
N ALA A 136 1.63 -9.22 13.28
CA ALA A 136 2.66 -8.50 12.54
C ALA A 136 2.36 -7.01 12.45
N ILE A 137 1.12 -6.63 12.18
CA ILE A 137 0.68 -5.24 12.08
C ILE A 137 0.73 -4.57 13.47
N ALA A 138 0.18 -5.22 14.51
CA ALA A 138 0.20 -4.71 15.87
C ALA A 138 1.65 -4.51 16.36
N GLN A 139 2.56 -5.43 16.04
CA GLN A 139 3.98 -5.33 16.40
C GLN A 139 4.69 -4.19 15.66
N ALA A 140 4.39 -3.99 14.37
CA ALA A 140 4.92 -2.88 13.59
C ALA A 140 4.50 -1.52 14.17
N SER A 141 3.25 -1.42 14.64
CA SER A 141 2.67 -0.21 15.21
C SER A 141 3.28 0.19 16.57
N ARG A 142 3.89 -0.73 17.28
CA ARG A 142 4.59 -0.47 18.57
C ARG A 142 5.97 0.14 18.38
N ARG A 143 6.58 0.00 17.20
CA ARG A 143 7.93 0.50 16.88
C ARG A 143 7.80 1.83 16.12
N PRO A 144 8.48 2.92 16.55
CA PRO A 144 8.50 4.15 15.78
C PRO A 144 9.10 3.87 14.40
N ALA A 145 8.46 4.39 13.35
CA ALA A 145 9.02 4.33 11.99
C ALA A 145 10.36 5.07 11.97
N PRO A 146 11.44 4.50 11.44
CA PRO A 146 12.70 5.20 11.31
C PRO A 146 12.49 6.42 10.41
N GLY A 147 12.60 7.64 10.97
CA GLY A 147 12.56 8.90 10.22
C GLY A 147 11.22 9.65 10.21
N ALA A 148 10.20 9.23 10.96
CA ALA A 148 8.99 10.02 11.15
C ALA A 148 9.33 11.26 12.02
N ARG A 149 9.78 12.36 11.40
CA ARG A 149 9.83 13.66 12.06
C ARG A 149 8.38 14.10 12.26
N HIS A 150 7.94 14.14 13.50
CA HIS A 150 6.67 14.74 13.90
C HIS A 150 6.68 16.24 13.52
N GLY A 151 6.20 16.53 12.33
CA GLY A 151 5.79 17.88 11.95
C GLY A 151 4.45 18.20 12.61
N SER A 152 4.44 18.47 13.91
CA SER A 152 3.27 19.04 14.56
C SER A 152 3.11 20.49 14.09
N ARG A 153 2.53 20.71 12.94
CA ARG A 153 1.98 22.01 12.60
C ARG A 153 0.67 22.17 13.38
N ARG A 154 0.77 22.63 14.63
CA ARG A 154 -0.35 23.24 15.33
C ARG A 154 -0.84 24.39 14.46
N ALA A 155 -2.05 24.24 13.89
CA ALA A 155 -2.76 25.34 13.27
C ALA A 155 -3.00 26.42 14.35
N LYS A 156 -2.41 27.60 14.16
CA LYS A 156 -2.71 28.77 15.01
C LYS A 156 -4.18 29.16 14.79
N PRO A 157 -4.96 29.39 15.84
CA PRO A 157 -6.33 29.86 15.70
C PRO A 157 -6.34 31.26 15.05
N ARG A 158 -7.12 31.41 13.99
CA ARG A 158 -7.38 32.72 13.35
C ARG A 158 -8.08 33.64 14.37
N ARG A 159 -7.41 34.68 14.81
CA ARG A 159 -8.06 35.80 15.56
C ARG A 159 -9.08 36.42 14.64
N ARG A 160 -10.36 36.35 15.01
CA ARG A 160 -11.42 37.21 14.44
C ARG A 160 -11.10 38.66 14.84
N ARG A 161 -10.95 39.53 13.86
CA ARG A 161 -10.99 40.99 14.10
C ARG A 161 -12.47 41.41 14.19
N ALA A 162 -12.78 42.12 15.23
CA ALA A 162 -14.04 42.83 15.39
C ALA A 162 -14.07 44.05 14.42
#